data_7738694688389c39422d8b2aa1dced30
#
_entry.id   7738694688389c39422d8b2aa1dced30
#
_cell.length_a   1.000
_cell.length_b   1.000
_cell.length_c   1.000
_cell.angle_alpha   90.00
_cell.angle_beta   90.00
_cell.angle_gamma   90.00
#
_symmetry.space_group_name_H-M   'P 1'
#
loop_
_entity.id
_entity.type
_entity.pdbx_description
1 polymer ?
#
loop_
_entity_poly.entity_id
_entity_poly.type
_entity_poly.pdbx_seq_one_letter_code
_entity_poly.pdbx_strand_id
1 'polypeptide(L)' 'MHEMALMGDILNIIIEDANKKGIKQFHQVELMVGELSNAMPDALRMAFTIYKEQNPHIFSEDASLHIQYEEAI' A
#
# COMPACT_ATOMS: atom_id res chain seq x y z
N MET A 1 5.02 2.95 -15.18
CA MET A 1 5.46 2.89 -13.79
C MET A 1 5.43 1.45 -13.29
N HIS A 2 6.37 1.08 -12.43
CA HIS A 2 6.47 -0.26 -11.87
C HIS A 2 5.72 -0.31 -10.53
N GLU A 3 4.43 -0.61 -10.58
CA GLU A 3 3.57 -0.57 -9.41
C GLU A 3 3.97 -1.57 -8.32
N MET A 4 4.51 -2.74 -8.69
CA MET A 4 5.02 -3.69 -7.70
C MET A 4 6.17 -3.10 -6.88
N ALA A 5 7.13 -2.47 -7.55
CA ALA A 5 8.26 -1.84 -6.86
C ALA A 5 7.80 -0.66 -6.02
N LEU A 6 6.91 0.16 -6.55
CA LEU A 6 6.35 1.30 -5.84
C LEU A 6 5.62 0.85 -4.57
N MET A 7 4.75 -0.16 -4.70
CA MET A 7 4.00 -0.68 -3.55
C MET A 7 4.96 -1.27 -2.51
N GLY A 8 5.99 -1.98 -2.93
CA GLY A 8 6.99 -2.52 -2.03
C GLY A 8 7.69 -1.43 -1.22
N ASP A 9 8.07 -0.34 -1.87
CA ASP A 9 8.71 0.79 -1.20
C ASP A 9 7.76 1.45 -0.20
N ILE A 10 6.51 1.67 -0.59
CA ILE A 10 5.49 2.28 0.28
C ILE A 10 5.27 1.40 1.51
N LEU A 11 5.08 0.11 1.32
CA LEU A 11 4.81 -0.80 2.44
C LEU A 11 6.01 -0.95 3.36
N ASN A 12 7.24 -0.92 2.82
CA ASN A 12 8.44 -0.94 3.65
C ASN A 12 8.51 0.28 4.58
N ILE A 13 8.16 1.46 4.07
CA ILE A 13 8.13 2.68 4.88
C ILE A 13 7.08 2.56 5.98
N ILE A 14 5.88 2.09 5.65
CA ILE A 14 4.79 1.94 6.61
C ILE A 14 5.15 0.93 7.69
N ILE A 15 5.71 -0.21 7.30
CA ILE A 15 6.08 -1.28 8.23
C ILE A 15 7.18 -0.81 9.16
N GLU A 16 8.18 -0.12 8.65
CA GLU A 16 9.25 0.42 9.48
C GLU A 16 8.72 1.42 10.50
N ASP A 17 7.85 2.33 10.08
CA ASP A 17 7.23 3.31 10.97
C ASP A 17 6.37 2.63 12.03
N ALA A 18 5.59 1.62 11.63
CA ALA A 18 4.75 0.86 12.54
C ALA A 18 5.58 0.12 13.60
N ASN A 19 6.70 -0.45 13.21
CA ASN A 19 7.60 -1.12 14.15
C ASN A 19 8.11 -0.15 15.23
N LYS A 20 8.41 1.06 14.85
CA LYS A 20 8.84 2.11 15.79
C LYS A 20 7.74 2.46 16.77
N LYS A 21 6.48 2.36 16.37
CA LYS A 21 5.31 2.72 17.17
C LYS A 21 4.68 1.55 17.90
N GLY A 22 5.22 0.34 17.73
CA GLY A 22 4.68 -0.86 18.35
C GLY A 22 3.41 -1.38 17.72
N ILE A 23 3.08 -0.95 16.52
CA ILE A 23 1.94 -1.45 15.75
C ILE A 23 2.34 -2.77 15.11
N LYS A 24 1.50 -3.80 15.29
CA LYS A 24 1.85 -5.16 14.85
C LYS A 24 1.08 -5.65 13.64
N GLN A 25 -0.07 -5.04 13.35
CA GLN A 25 -0.91 -5.51 12.25
C GLN A 25 -1.69 -4.36 11.63
N PHE A 26 -1.84 -4.42 10.30
CA PHE A 26 -2.62 -3.45 9.55
C PHE A 26 -3.93 -4.06 9.08
N HIS A 27 -5.00 -3.28 9.18
CA HIS A 27 -6.34 -3.63 8.68
C HIS A 27 -6.72 -2.80 7.47
N GLN A 28 -6.10 -1.65 7.29
CA GLN A 28 -6.39 -0.76 6.18
C GLN A 28 -5.17 0.08 5.86
N VAL A 29 -4.90 0.25 4.58
CA VAL A 29 -3.87 1.16 4.09
C VAL A 29 -4.56 2.16 3.17
N GLU A 30 -4.37 3.44 3.44
CA GLU A 30 -4.86 4.50 2.59
C GLU A 30 -3.70 5.08 1.79
N LEU A 31 -3.91 5.21 0.48
CA LEU A 31 -2.89 5.71 -0.42
C LEU A 31 -3.47 6.86 -1.23
N MET A 32 -2.81 8.00 -1.18
CA MET A 32 -3.15 9.12 -2.04
C MET A 32 -2.22 9.12 -3.25
N VAL A 33 -2.82 9.12 -4.42
CA VAL A 33 -2.09 9.05 -5.69
C VAL A 33 -2.36 10.31 -6.50
N GLY A 34 -1.29 11.01 -6.88
CA GLY A 34 -1.42 12.17 -7.76
C GLY A 34 -1.74 11.73 -9.18
N GLU A 35 -2.59 12.47 -9.86
CA GLU A 35 -2.98 12.19 -11.24
C GLU A 35 -1.78 12.11 -12.18
N LEU A 36 -0.76 12.92 -11.93
CA LEU A 36 0.43 12.97 -12.78
C LEU A 36 1.44 11.87 -12.51
N SER A 37 1.20 11.01 -11.52
CA SER A 37 2.13 9.93 -11.18
C SER A 37 2.16 8.79 -12.19
N ASN A 38 1.10 8.68 -13.02
CA ASN A 38 0.90 7.57 -13.96
C ASN A 38 0.78 6.20 -13.30
N ALA A 39 0.63 6.16 -11.97
CA ALA A 39 0.41 4.90 -11.28
C ALA A 39 -1.02 4.41 -11.55
N MET A 40 -1.14 3.15 -11.94
CA MET A 40 -2.44 2.57 -12.31
C MET A 40 -3.09 1.93 -11.08
N PRO A 41 -4.35 2.32 -10.77
CA PRO A 41 -5.02 1.82 -9.56
C PRO A 41 -5.15 0.31 -9.52
N ASP A 42 -5.53 -0.30 -10.62
CA ASP A 42 -5.72 -1.75 -10.66
C ASP A 42 -4.40 -2.48 -10.43
N ALA A 43 -3.31 -1.97 -10.99
CA ALA A 43 -1.98 -2.53 -10.78
C ALA A 43 -1.52 -2.36 -9.34
N LEU A 44 -1.83 -1.21 -8.72
CA LEU A 44 -1.52 -0.99 -7.30
C LEU A 44 -2.31 -1.94 -6.40
N ARG A 45 -3.60 -2.17 -6.70
CA ARG A 45 -4.42 -3.11 -5.94
C ARG A 45 -3.90 -4.53 -6.05
N MET A 46 -3.51 -4.95 -7.25
CA MET A 46 -2.93 -6.27 -7.47
C MET A 46 -1.62 -6.42 -6.69
N ALA A 47 -0.76 -5.42 -6.75
CA ALA A 47 0.50 -5.42 -6.00
C ALA A 47 0.25 -5.53 -4.50
N PHE A 48 -0.72 -4.79 -3.97
CA PHE A 48 -1.08 -4.85 -2.56
C PHE A 48 -1.54 -6.25 -2.17
N THR A 49 -2.40 -6.87 -2.98
CA THR A 49 -2.89 -8.22 -2.72
C THR A 49 -1.74 -9.22 -2.62
N ILE A 50 -0.76 -9.13 -3.52
CA ILE A 50 0.40 -10.01 -3.51
C ILE A 50 1.22 -9.82 -2.23
N TYR A 51 1.53 -8.57 -1.86
CA TYR A 51 2.29 -8.31 -0.65
C TYR A 51 1.55 -8.71 0.62
N LYS A 52 0.24 -8.50 0.65
CA LYS A 52 -0.61 -8.93 1.76
C LYS A 52 -0.52 -10.43 1.97
N GLU A 53 -0.61 -11.21 0.89
CA GLU A 53 -0.51 -12.66 0.96
C GLU A 53 0.87 -13.13 1.42
N GLN A 54 1.92 -12.39 1.07
CA GLN A 54 3.28 -12.70 1.47
C GLN A 54 3.59 -12.30 2.91
N ASN A 55 2.75 -11.50 3.54
CA ASN A 55 2.99 -10.96 4.88
C ASN A 55 1.76 -11.14 5.79
N PRO A 56 1.34 -12.39 6.04
CA PRO A 56 0.10 -12.65 6.78
C PRO A 56 0.15 -12.22 8.25
N HIS A 57 1.34 -12.02 8.81
CA HIS A 57 1.49 -11.55 10.18
C HIS A 57 1.39 -10.02 10.29
N ILE A 58 1.59 -9.31 9.19
CA ILE A 58 1.59 -7.84 9.16
C ILE A 58 0.23 -7.33 8.72
N PHE A 59 -0.38 -7.97 7.73
CA PHE A 59 -1.70 -7.58 7.22
C PHE A 59 -2.74 -8.59 7.64
N SER A 60 -3.85 -8.11 8.22
CA SER A 60 -4.96 -8.98 8.54
C SER A 60 -5.57 -9.56 7.25
N GLU A 61 -6.27 -10.67 7.38
CA GLU A 61 -6.88 -11.35 6.23
C GLU A 61 -7.85 -10.42 5.48
N ASP A 62 -8.52 -9.55 6.21
CA ASP A 62 -9.47 -8.57 5.66
C ASP A 62 -8.83 -7.20 5.36
N ALA A 63 -7.51 -7.10 5.42
CA ALA A 63 -6.83 -5.84 5.15
C ALA A 63 -7.15 -5.34 3.75
N SER A 64 -7.44 -4.06 3.65
CA SER A 64 -7.86 -3.43 2.41
C SER A 64 -6.97 -2.24 2.05
N LEU A 65 -6.87 -1.96 0.76
CA LEU A 65 -6.21 -0.79 0.21
C LEU A 65 -7.27 0.18 -0.30
N HIS A 66 -7.24 1.39 0.22
CA HIS A 66 -8.09 2.47 -0.26
C HIS A 66 -7.23 3.46 -1.03
N ILE A 67 -7.53 3.65 -2.30
CA ILE A 67 -6.80 4.57 -3.16
C ILE A 67 -7.65 5.81 -3.40
N GLN A 68 -7.05 6.97 -3.13
CA GLN A 68 -7.68 8.25 -3.38
C GLN A 68 -6.83 9.00 -4.41
N TYR A 69 -7.47 9.50 -5.46
CA TYR A 69 -6.79 10.29 -6.47
C TYR A 69 -6.87 11.77 -6.15
N GLU A 70 -5.73 12.43 -6.33
CA GLU A 70 -5.65 13.88 -6.26
C GLU A 70 -5.51 14.41 -7.69
N GLU A 71 -6.47 15.22 -8.11
CA GLU A 71 -6.45 15.81 -9.44
C GLU A 71 -5.34 16.86 -9.57
N ALA A 72 -4.69 16.89 -10.73
CA ALA A 72 -3.77 17.96 -11.06
C ALA A 72 -4.57 19.22 -11.36
N ILE A 73 -4.10 20.34 -10.83
CA ILE A 73 -4.75 21.64 -11.02
C ILE A 73 -3.98 22.42 -12.08
#